data_b73fb11a959ad3b6d283549d0abb5e7f
#
_entry.id   b73fb11a959ad3b6d283549d0abb5e7f
#
_cell.length_a   1.000
_cell.length_b   1.000
_cell.length_c   1.000
_cell.angle_alpha   90.00
_cell.angle_beta   90.00
_cell.angle_gamma   90.00
#
_symmetry.space_group_name_H-M   'P 1'
#
loop_
_entity.id
_entity.type
_entity.pdbx_description
1 polymer ?
#
loop_
_entity_poly.entity_id
_entity_poly.type
_entity_poly.pdbx_seq_one_letter_code
_entity_poly.pdbx_strand_id
1 'polypeptide(L)'
;ESIREVAGTARQLHDVAQLVVNASNSSMANSDEQSNRTNSVAAAINELGAAAQEIARNAADASHHASDANHQAEDGKQVVEQTIRAMNELSEKISASCANIEALNSRTVNIGQILEVIKGISEQTNLLALNAAIEAARAG
;
A
#
# COMPACT_ATOMS: atom_id res chain seq x y z
N GLU A 1 -100.37 19.21 -5.16
CA GLU A 1 -99.09 19.74 -4.66
C GLU A 1 -98.25 18.72 -3.96
N SER A 2 -98.83 17.85 -3.09
CA SER A 2 -98.05 16.79 -2.37
C SER A 2 -97.36 15.84 -3.30
N ILE A 3 -98.06 15.47 -4.42
CA ILE A 3 -97.50 14.50 -5.41
C ILE A 3 -96.30 15.10 -6.11
N ARG A 4 -96.34 16.40 -6.39
CA ARG A 4 -95.16 17.13 -7.02
C ARG A 4 -93.97 17.24 -6.08
N GLU A 5 -94.28 17.50 -4.80
CA GLU A 5 -93.20 17.54 -3.79
C GLU A 5 -92.57 16.16 -3.60
N VAL A 6 -93.35 15.08 -3.56
CA VAL A 6 -92.88 13.73 -3.47
C VAL A 6 -92.05 13.35 -4.70
N ALA A 7 -92.50 13.74 -5.89
CA ALA A 7 -91.79 13.44 -7.13
C ALA A 7 -90.43 14.24 -7.18
N GLY A 8 -90.47 15.49 -6.69
CA GLY A 8 -89.22 16.31 -6.60
C GLY A 8 -88.24 15.70 -5.61
N THR A 9 -88.75 15.27 -4.45
CA THR A 9 -87.90 14.65 -3.44
C THR A 9 -87.33 13.30 -3.94
N ALA A 10 -88.14 12.51 -4.68
CA ALA A 10 -87.64 11.27 -5.26
C ALA A 10 -86.54 11.49 -6.28
N ARG A 11 -86.62 12.55 -7.11
CA ARG A 11 -85.56 12.92 -8.04
C ARG A 11 -84.29 13.30 -7.32
N GLN A 12 -84.42 14.10 -6.28
CA GLN A 12 -83.30 14.52 -5.44
C GLN A 12 -82.60 13.30 -4.81
N LEU A 13 -83.36 12.34 -4.30
CA LEU A 13 -82.85 11.12 -3.76
C LEU A 13 -82.14 10.30 -4.82
N HIS A 14 -82.67 10.21 -6.02
CA HIS A 14 -82.03 9.50 -7.13
C HIS A 14 -80.69 10.16 -7.51
N ASP A 15 -80.65 11.49 -7.58
CA ASP A 15 -79.45 12.25 -7.91
C ASP A 15 -78.39 12.07 -6.83
N VAL A 16 -78.77 12.13 -5.57
CA VAL A 16 -77.83 11.90 -4.44
C VAL A 16 -77.35 10.48 -4.44
N ALA A 17 -78.21 9.49 -4.69
CA ALA A 17 -77.82 8.10 -4.79
C ALA A 17 -76.80 7.88 -5.90
N GLN A 18 -77.01 8.55 -7.04
CA GLN A 18 -76.06 8.48 -8.15
C GLN A 18 -74.69 9.11 -7.80
N LEU A 19 -74.68 10.23 -7.11
CA LEU A 19 -73.46 10.86 -6.60
C LEU A 19 -72.71 9.92 -5.64
N VAL A 20 -73.43 9.26 -4.75
CA VAL A 20 -72.82 8.32 -3.79
C VAL A 20 -72.20 7.14 -4.52
N VAL A 21 -72.89 6.59 -5.52
CA VAL A 21 -72.36 5.47 -6.34
C VAL A 21 -71.09 5.92 -7.05
N ASN A 22 -71.10 7.08 -7.66
CA ASN A 22 -69.92 7.62 -8.36
C ASN A 22 -68.77 7.87 -7.39
N ALA A 23 -69.02 8.45 -6.22
CA ALA A 23 -68.04 8.68 -5.17
C ALA A 23 -67.45 7.35 -4.64
N SER A 24 -68.30 6.36 -4.46
CA SER A 24 -67.86 5.03 -4.03
C SER A 24 -66.96 4.34 -5.07
N ASN A 25 -67.29 4.44 -6.36
CA ASN A 25 -66.46 3.90 -7.43
C ASN A 25 -65.12 4.60 -7.50
N SER A 26 -65.08 5.91 -7.38
CA SER A 26 -63.83 6.69 -7.33
C SER A 26 -63.02 6.32 -6.10
N SER A 27 -63.61 6.14 -4.95
CA SER A 27 -62.97 5.77 -3.72
C SER A 27 -62.33 4.36 -3.84
N MET A 28 -63.05 3.39 -4.46
CA MET A 28 -62.51 2.08 -4.71
C MET A 28 -61.30 2.08 -5.66
N ALA A 29 -61.39 2.87 -6.73
CA ALA A 29 -60.29 3.04 -7.66
C ALA A 29 -59.04 3.67 -6.99
N ASN A 30 -59.25 4.70 -6.15
CA ASN A 30 -58.20 5.34 -5.39
C ASN A 30 -57.58 4.38 -4.37
N SER A 31 -58.36 3.54 -3.72
CA SER A 31 -57.88 2.52 -2.78
C SER A 31 -56.99 1.47 -3.47
N ASP A 32 -57.38 1.02 -4.67
CA ASP A 32 -56.60 0.08 -5.46
C ASP A 32 -55.27 0.71 -5.87
N GLU A 33 -55.28 1.96 -6.33
CA GLU A 33 -54.05 2.68 -6.67
C GLU A 33 -53.16 2.86 -5.45
N GLN A 34 -53.73 3.23 -4.31
CA GLN A 34 -52.98 3.39 -3.07
C GLN A 34 -52.38 2.06 -2.60
N SER A 35 -53.10 0.96 -2.73
CA SER A 35 -52.58 -0.37 -2.42
C SER A 35 -51.39 -0.72 -3.29
N ASN A 36 -51.46 -0.45 -4.60
CA ASN A 36 -50.35 -0.68 -5.53
C ASN A 36 -49.14 0.19 -5.20
N ARG A 37 -49.37 1.44 -4.86
CA ARG A 37 -48.30 2.35 -4.44
C ARG A 37 -47.65 1.88 -3.13
N THR A 38 -48.45 1.44 -2.17
CA THR A 38 -47.96 0.93 -0.90
C THR A 38 -47.09 -0.33 -1.11
N ASN A 39 -47.50 -1.22 -2.00
CA ASN A 39 -46.72 -2.40 -2.36
C ASN A 39 -45.37 -2.01 -3.01
N SER A 40 -45.38 -1.00 -3.89
CA SER A 40 -44.16 -0.48 -4.52
C SER A 40 -43.22 0.13 -3.50
N VAL A 41 -43.74 0.91 -2.55
CA VAL A 41 -42.95 1.50 -1.46
C VAL A 41 -42.39 0.41 -0.57
N ALA A 42 -43.13 -0.61 -0.24
CA ALA A 42 -42.65 -1.74 0.56
C ALA A 42 -41.51 -2.48 -0.15
N ALA A 43 -41.62 -2.70 -1.46
CA ALA A 43 -40.54 -3.29 -2.26
C ALA A 43 -39.29 -2.40 -2.25
N ALA A 44 -39.47 -1.09 -2.42
CA ALA A 44 -38.36 -0.12 -2.35
C ALA A 44 -37.68 -0.10 -0.98
N ILE A 45 -38.44 -0.19 0.10
CA ILE A 45 -37.91 -0.30 1.47
C ILE A 45 -37.08 -1.57 1.65
N ASN A 46 -37.51 -2.69 1.11
CA ASN A 46 -36.78 -3.94 1.14
C ASN A 46 -35.44 -3.82 0.37
N GLU A 47 -35.46 -3.18 -0.80
CA GLU A 47 -34.23 -2.90 -1.56
C GLU A 47 -33.27 -1.97 -0.80
N LEU A 48 -33.82 -0.93 -0.15
CA LEU A 48 -33.03 -0.05 0.71
C LEU A 48 -32.39 -0.84 1.86
N GLY A 49 -33.13 -1.73 2.49
CA GLY A 49 -32.61 -2.58 3.56
C GLY A 49 -31.47 -3.45 3.10
N ALA A 50 -31.60 -4.07 1.93
CA ALA A 50 -30.55 -4.88 1.33
C ALA A 50 -29.31 -4.03 0.97
N ALA A 51 -29.52 -2.85 0.39
CA ALA A 51 -28.44 -1.91 0.07
C ALA A 51 -27.72 -1.43 1.33
N ALA A 52 -28.46 -1.13 2.40
CA ALA A 52 -27.87 -0.72 3.67
C ALA A 52 -26.99 -1.83 4.28
N GLN A 53 -27.41 -3.09 4.18
CA GLN A 53 -26.61 -4.23 4.63
C GLN A 53 -25.34 -4.40 3.80
N GLU A 54 -25.42 -4.19 2.50
CA GLU A 54 -24.26 -4.23 1.62
C GLU A 54 -23.27 -3.11 1.94
N ILE A 55 -23.77 -1.89 2.15
CA ILE A 55 -22.96 -0.75 2.57
C ILE A 55 -22.26 -1.04 3.90
N ALA A 56 -22.97 -1.62 4.88
CA ALA A 56 -22.39 -1.98 6.16
C ALA A 56 -21.26 -3.01 6.02
N ARG A 57 -21.47 -4.03 5.17
CA ARG A 57 -20.42 -5.02 4.86
C ARG A 57 -19.23 -4.38 4.18
N ASN A 58 -19.47 -3.54 3.19
CA ASN A 58 -18.39 -2.83 2.48
C ASN A 58 -17.60 -1.93 3.43
N ALA A 59 -18.28 -1.24 4.36
CA ALA A 59 -17.61 -0.43 5.37
C ALA A 59 -16.75 -1.27 6.32
N ALA A 60 -17.24 -2.43 6.74
CA ALA A 60 -16.48 -3.36 7.58
C ALA A 60 -15.24 -3.89 6.83
N ASP A 61 -15.39 -4.26 5.56
CA ASP A 61 -14.30 -4.73 4.71
C ASP A 61 -13.26 -3.61 4.49
N ALA A 62 -13.72 -2.38 4.24
CA ALA A 62 -12.83 -1.23 4.10
C ALA A 62 -12.03 -0.96 5.37
N SER A 63 -12.67 -1.06 6.54
CA SER A 63 -12.00 -0.94 7.84
C SER A 63 -10.93 -2.01 8.03
N HIS A 64 -11.25 -3.26 7.65
CA HIS A 64 -10.29 -4.37 7.72
C HIS A 64 -9.10 -4.15 6.79
N HIS A 65 -9.34 -3.74 5.55
CA HIS A 65 -8.29 -3.41 4.60
C HIS A 65 -7.41 -2.25 5.07
N ALA A 66 -8.02 -1.23 5.69
CA ALA A 66 -7.27 -0.12 6.26
C ALA A 66 -6.36 -0.58 7.41
N SER A 67 -6.84 -1.49 8.25
CA SER A 67 -6.04 -2.09 9.31
C SER A 67 -4.87 -2.89 8.75
N ASP A 68 -5.11 -3.71 7.73
CA ASP A 68 -4.07 -4.49 7.04
C ASP A 68 -3.02 -3.57 6.40
N ALA A 69 -3.47 -2.50 5.74
CA ALA A 69 -2.56 -1.51 5.15
C ALA A 69 -1.67 -0.84 6.22
N ASN A 70 -2.23 -0.56 7.39
CA ASN A 70 -1.47 0.01 8.51
C ASN A 70 -0.41 -0.98 9.02
N HIS A 71 -0.75 -2.27 9.15
CA HIS A 71 0.22 -3.30 9.51
C HIS A 71 1.32 -3.45 8.47
N GLN A 72 0.97 -3.43 7.19
CA GLN A 72 1.96 -3.48 6.10
C GLN A 72 2.89 -2.27 6.11
N ALA A 73 2.36 -1.09 6.40
CA ALA A 73 3.16 0.12 6.53
C ALA A 73 4.14 0.04 7.72
N GLU A 74 3.71 -0.52 8.84
CA GLU A 74 4.59 -0.73 10.01
C GLU A 74 5.68 -1.76 9.69
N ASP A 75 5.34 -2.86 9.03
CA ASP A 75 6.31 -3.86 8.57
C ASP A 75 7.31 -3.24 7.59
N GLY A 76 6.84 -2.42 6.66
CA GLY A 76 7.69 -1.69 5.72
C GLY A 76 8.64 -0.74 6.42
N LYS A 77 8.18 -0.05 7.44
CA LYS A 77 9.02 0.81 8.29
C LYS A 77 10.14 0.03 8.95
N GLN A 78 9.84 -1.14 9.51
CA GLN A 78 10.85 -2.01 10.13
C GLN A 78 11.90 -2.46 9.10
N VAL A 79 11.49 -2.83 7.89
CA VAL A 79 12.41 -3.21 6.80
C VAL A 79 13.32 -2.04 6.44
N VAL A 80 12.80 -0.83 6.34
CA VAL A 80 13.60 0.38 6.07
C VAL A 80 14.61 0.62 7.19
N GLU A 81 14.20 0.50 8.45
CA GLU A 81 15.10 0.66 9.60
C GLU A 81 16.23 -0.38 9.60
N GLN A 82 15.91 -1.64 9.29
CA GLN A 82 16.90 -2.69 9.14
C GLN A 82 17.88 -2.40 7.99
N THR A 83 17.36 -1.90 6.87
CA THR A 83 18.18 -1.53 5.72
C THR A 83 19.15 -0.40 6.07
N ILE A 84 18.69 0.61 6.81
CA ILE A 84 19.55 1.72 7.26
C ILE A 84 20.68 1.20 8.16
N ARG A 85 20.36 0.30 9.09
CA ARG A 85 21.38 -0.35 9.94
C ARG A 85 22.39 -1.14 9.12
N ALA A 86 21.92 -1.92 8.15
CA ALA A 86 22.79 -2.70 7.26
C ALA A 86 23.69 -1.78 6.43
N MET A 87 23.19 -0.66 5.95
CA MET A 87 23.99 0.32 5.21
C MET A 87 25.03 0.98 6.08
N ASN A 88 24.72 1.27 7.35
CA ASN A 88 25.70 1.83 8.29
C ASN A 88 26.82 0.80 8.58
N GLU A 89 26.48 -0.46 8.78
CA GLU A 89 27.45 -1.53 8.95
C GLU A 89 28.34 -1.68 7.70
N LEU A 90 27.74 -1.62 6.53
CA LEU A 90 28.48 -1.68 5.26
C LEU A 90 29.44 -0.48 5.12
N SER A 91 29.01 0.70 5.50
CA SER A 91 29.85 1.90 5.51
C SER A 91 31.05 1.75 6.44
N GLU A 92 30.86 1.19 7.63
CA GLU A 92 31.94 0.89 8.57
C GLU A 92 32.93 -0.13 7.99
N LYS A 93 32.43 -1.19 7.37
CA LYS A 93 33.27 -2.22 6.72
C LYS A 93 34.05 -1.64 5.56
N ILE A 94 33.46 -0.76 4.75
CA ILE A 94 34.16 -0.08 3.66
C ILE A 94 35.27 0.81 4.22
N SER A 95 35.02 1.56 5.29
CA SER A 95 36.04 2.39 5.94
C SER A 95 37.17 1.53 6.48
N ALA A 96 36.88 0.40 7.13
CA ALA A 96 37.88 -0.54 7.61
C ALA A 96 38.70 -1.14 6.46
N SER A 97 38.06 -1.46 5.35
CA SER A 97 38.73 -1.97 4.14
C SER A 97 39.67 -0.95 3.53
N CYS A 98 39.25 0.33 3.49
CA CYS A 98 40.10 1.43 3.03
C CYS A 98 41.34 1.58 3.91
N ALA A 99 41.18 1.51 5.23
CA ALA A 99 42.29 1.55 6.16
C ALA A 99 43.29 0.39 5.97
N ASN A 100 42.75 -0.81 5.73
CA ASN A 100 43.57 -1.99 5.43
C ASN A 100 44.33 -1.86 4.12
N ILE A 101 43.72 -1.29 3.10
CA ILE A 101 44.37 -1.02 1.82
C ILE A 101 45.53 0.00 1.99
N GLU A 102 45.30 1.05 2.76
CA GLU A 102 46.37 2.02 3.07
C GLU A 102 47.55 1.38 3.83
N ALA A 103 47.24 0.55 4.83
CA ALA A 103 48.25 -0.21 5.56
C ALA A 103 49.02 -1.16 4.65
N LEU A 104 48.31 -1.84 3.74
CA LEU A 104 48.95 -2.71 2.76
C LEU A 104 49.85 -1.94 1.80
N ASN A 105 49.41 -0.77 1.35
CA ASN A 105 50.21 0.10 0.50
C ASN A 105 51.50 0.56 1.20
N SER A 106 51.42 0.94 2.48
CA SER A 106 52.62 1.31 3.27
C SER A 106 53.57 0.12 3.42
N ARG A 107 53.09 -1.08 3.67
CA ARG A 107 53.88 -2.28 3.74
C ARG A 107 54.57 -2.59 2.41
N THR A 108 53.83 -2.41 1.31
CA THR A 108 54.37 -2.63 -0.04
C THR A 108 55.53 -1.64 -0.34
N VAL A 109 55.38 -0.38 0.05
CA VAL A 109 56.45 0.60 -0.08
C VAL A 109 57.69 0.19 0.76
N ASN A 110 57.47 -0.24 2.01
CA ASN A 110 58.57 -0.72 2.88
C ASN A 110 59.32 -1.93 2.28
N ILE A 111 58.58 -2.88 1.70
CA ILE A 111 59.17 -4.03 1.00
C ILE A 111 60.00 -3.57 -0.18
N GLY A 112 59.55 -2.58 -0.94
CA GLY A 112 60.28 -2.00 -2.04
C GLY A 112 61.63 -1.39 -1.57
N GLN A 113 61.60 -0.69 -0.43
CA GLN A 113 62.82 -0.14 0.20
C GLN A 113 63.79 -1.23 0.63
N ILE A 114 63.30 -2.32 1.23
CA ILE A 114 64.11 -3.47 1.63
C ILE A 114 64.75 -4.12 0.40
N LEU A 115 63.98 -4.31 -0.69
CA LEU A 115 64.51 -4.85 -1.94
C LEU A 115 65.61 -3.99 -2.54
N GLU A 116 65.50 -2.67 -2.40
CA GLU A 116 66.53 -1.72 -2.84
C GLU A 116 67.83 -1.90 -2.04
N VAL A 117 67.72 -2.08 -0.72
CA VAL A 117 68.87 -2.36 0.14
C VAL A 117 69.51 -3.72 -0.22
N ILE A 118 68.70 -4.74 -0.45
CA ILE A 118 69.18 -6.08 -0.86
C ILE A 118 69.93 -6.00 -2.19
N LYS A 119 69.36 -5.22 -3.14
CA LYS A 119 70.05 -5.00 -4.43
C LYS A 119 71.39 -4.36 -4.25
N GLY A 120 71.48 -3.32 -3.39
CA GLY A 120 72.76 -2.66 -3.06
C GLY A 120 73.78 -3.63 -2.44
N ILE A 121 73.32 -4.45 -1.51
CA ILE A 121 74.19 -5.48 -0.89
C ILE A 121 74.68 -6.48 -1.94
N SER A 122 73.82 -6.94 -2.84
CA SER A 122 74.15 -7.86 -3.92
C SER A 122 75.22 -7.26 -4.84
N GLU A 123 75.10 -6.02 -5.19
CA GLU A 123 76.08 -5.29 -6.00
C GLU A 123 77.43 -5.15 -5.30
N GLN A 124 77.43 -4.83 -4.00
CA GLN A 124 78.64 -4.77 -3.20
C GLN A 124 79.31 -6.14 -3.06
N THR A 125 78.53 -7.16 -2.82
CA THR A 125 79.02 -8.55 -2.72
C THR A 125 79.65 -9.00 -4.05
N ASN A 126 79.00 -8.66 -5.16
CA ASN A 126 79.52 -8.96 -6.49
C ASN A 126 80.88 -8.27 -6.74
N LEU A 127 80.98 -6.99 -6.35
CA LEU A 127 82.23 -6.22 -6.45
C LEU A 127 83.33 -6.81 -5.55
N LEU A 128 82.98 -7.21 -4.33
CA LEU A 128 83.91 -7.89 -3.42
C LEU A 128 84.38 -9.22 -4.00
N ALA A 129 83.49 -10.05 -4.55
CA ALA A 129 83.87 -11.28 -5.19
C ALA A 129 84.76 -11.07 -6.41
N LEU A 130 84.47 -10.05 -7.20
CA LEU A 130 85.27 -9.72 -8.35
C LEU A 130 86.71 -9.19 -7.90
N ASN A 131 86.77 -8.33 -6.90
CA ASN A 131 88.02 -7.87 -6.34
C ASN A 131 88.85 -9.01 -5.73
N ALA A 132 88.19 -9.95 -5.03
CA ALA A 132 88.87 -11.10 -4.49
C ALA A 132 89.40 -12.03 -5.60
N ALA A 133 88.66 -12.20 -6.67
CA ALA A 133 89.07 -12.98 -7.83
C ALA A 133 90.32 -12.31 -8.53
N ILE A 134 90.26 -11.00 -8.66
CA ILE A 134 91.42 -10.23 -9.21
C ILE A 134 92.64 -10.40 -8.33
N GLU A 135 92.48 -10.25 -7.02
CA GLU A 135 93.60 -10.38 -6.08
C GLU A 135 94.17 -11.78 -6.05
N ALA A 136 93.30 -12.82 -6.11
CA ALA A 136 93.72 -14.20 -6.23
C ALA A 136 94.57 -14.48 -7.53
N ALA A 137 94.10 -13.84 -8.62
CA ALA A 137 94.84 -13.97 -9.89
C ALA A 137 96.24 -13.24 -9.83
N ARG A 138 96.32 -12.19 -9.04
CA ARG A 138 97.60 -11.41 -8.84
C ARG A 138 98.60 -12.25 -8.02
N ALA A 139 98.17 -13.02 -7.06
CA ALA A 139 98.97 -13.78 -6.15
C ALA A 139 99.51 -15.10 -6.78
N GLY A 140 98.86 -15.52 -7.85
CA GLY A 140 99.25 -16.70 -8.59
C GLY A 140 100.12 -16.37 -9.74
#